data_b77c637a1d9a029f4aa72eeb1b6953e9
#
_entry.id   b77c637a1d9a029f4aa72eeb1b6953e9
#
_cell.length_a   1.000
_cell.length_b   1.000
_cell.length_c   1.000
_cell.angle_alpha   90.00
_cell.angle_beta   90.00
_cell.angle_gamma   90.00
#
_symmetry.space_group_name_H-M   'P 1'
#
loop_
_entity.id
_entity.type
_entity.pdbx_description
1 polymer ?
#
loop_
_entity_poly.entity_id
_entity_poly.type
_entity_poly.pdbx_seq_one_letter_code
_entity_poly.pdbx_strand_id
1 'polypeptide(L)'
;MELHLEPFDLLDSFRGWNDSFRMALLKKHIAFSFEASPDTDFRMMADAEKMERIYFNLFSNAVKYTPENGKIAIRLSMTEQNYSLSVFNSGSYISSTDVEAIFERFYQVDGHQAGTGIGLALVRAFVEMHGGNIAAHSDDKGTTFTVTFPKQDVLQYHPTIVTLPAEEKDVSSTLIDTEVK
;
A
#
# COMPACT_ATOMS: atom_id res chain seq x y z
N MET A 1 6.03 -8.16 15.13
CA MET A 1 5.99 -8.60 13.70
C MET A 1 7.38 -8.40 13.14
N GLU A 2 7.93 -9.42 12.54
CA GLU A 2 9.29 -9.42 11.99
C GLU A 2 9.25 -9.38 10.47
N LEU A 3 10.31 -8.81 9.85
CA LEU A 3 10.53 -8.88 8.42
C LEU A 3 11.27 -10.17 8.07
N HIS A 4 10.77 -10.87 7.07
CA HIS A 4 11.47 -11.99 6.42
C HIS A 4 12.10 -11.48 5.12
N LEU A 5 13.30 -10.93 5.23
CA LEU A 5 13.99 -10.32 4.10
C LEU A 5 14.62 -11.37 3.19
N GLU A 6 14.36 -11.21 1.91
CA GLU A 6 14.95 -12.01 0.83
C GLU A 6 15.28 -11.10 -0.36
N PRO A 7 16.15 -11.55 -1.29
CA PRO A 7 16.35 -10.83 -2.54
C PRO A 7 15.03 -10.67 -3.28
N PHE A 8 14.69 -9.45 -3.66
CA PHE A 8 13.41 -9.11 -4.24
C PHE A 8 13.58 -8.13 -5.40
N ASP A 9 13.01 -8.47 -6.55
CA ASP A 9 12.96 -7.58 -7.72
C ASP A 9 11.63 -6.85 -7.77
N LEU A 10 11.67 -5.53 -7.49
CA LEU A 10 10.48 -4.68 -7.48
C LEU A 10 9.81 -4.64 -8.86
N LEU A 11 10.60 -4.52 -9.92
CA LEU A 11 10.07 -4.39 -11.28
C LEU A 11 9.37 -5.66 -11.74
N ASP A 12 10.02 -6.80 -11.62
CA ASP A 12 9.46 -8.09 -12.04
C ASP A 12 8.20 -8.44 -11.24
N SER A 13 8.24 -8.21 -9.93
CA SER A 13 7.11 -8.52 -9.05
C SER A 13 5.91 -7.63 -9.33
N PHE A 14 6.10 -6.31 -9.40
CA PHE A 14 5.00 -5.38 -9.65
C PHE A 14 4.40 -5.58 -11.04
N ARG A 15 5.24 -5.78 -12.05
CA ARG A 15 4.79 -6.07 -13.42
C ARG A 15 4.00 -7.37 -13.48
N GLY A 16 4.43 -8.42 -12.79
CA GLY A 16 3.70 -9.69 -12.71
C GLY A 16 2.34 -9.56 -11.99
N TRP A 17 2.27 -8.77 -10.94
CA TRP A 17 1.03 -8.58 -10.19
C TRP A 17 -0.02 -7.72 -10.91
N ASN A 18 0.35 -6.92 -11.90
CA ASN A 18 -0.58 -6.10 -12.67
C ASN A 18 -1.69 -6.93 -13.33
N ASP A 19 -1.39 -8.16 -13.75
CA ASP A 19 -2.37 -9.03 -14.40
C ASP A 19 -3.55 -9.39 -13.49
N SER A 20 -3.35 -9.40 -12.17
CA SER A 20 -4.41 -9.65 -11.19
C SER A 20 -5.51 -8.59 -11.20
N PHE A 21 -5.24 -7.40 -11.73
CA PHE A 21 -6.19 -6.28 -11.78
C PHE A 21 -6.85 -6.11 -13.16
N ARG A 22 -6.44 -6.88 -14.16
CA ARG A 22 -6.92 -6.75 -15.55
C ARG A 22 -8.44 -6.71 -15.65
N MET A 23 -9.13 -7.66 -15.03
CA MET A 23 -10.60 -7.74 -15.12
C MET A 23 -11.29 -6.56 -14.46
N ALA A 24 -10.78 -6.11 -13.30
CA ALA A 24 -11.32 -4.94 -12.59
C ALA A 24 -11.13 -3.65 -13.41
N LEU A 25 -9.99 -3.48 -14.04
CA LEU A 25 -9.70 -2.35 -14.93
C LEU A 25 -10.61 -2.34 -16.17
N LEU A 26 -10.80 -3.51 -16.80
CA LEU A 26 -11.69 -3.66 -17.97
C LEU A 26 -13.13 -3.37 -17.60
N LYS A 27 -13.63 -3.87 -16.47
CA LYS A 27 -15.01 -3.66 -16.01
C LYS A 27 -15.37 -2.18 -15.86
N LYS A 28 -14.42 -1.35 -15.42
CA LYS A 28 -14.58 0.10 -15.24
C LYS A 28 -14.06 0.92 -16.41
N HIS A 29 -13.60 0.29 -17.48
CA HIS A 29 -12.98 0.95 -18.65
C HIS A 29 -11.84 1.93 -18.24
N ILE A 30 -11.03 1.54 -17.25
CA ILE A 30 -9.93 2.35 -16.75
C ILE A 30 -8.75 2.26 -17.70
N ALA A 31 -8.23 3.41 -18.12
CA ALA A 31 -6.96 3.49 -18.84
C ALA A 31 -5.82 3.28 -17.83
N PHE A 32 -5.05 2.21 -18.02
CA PHE A 32 -3.96 1.82 -17.13
C PHE A 32 -2.61 1.95 -17.81
N SER A 33 -1.64 2.51 -17.11
CA SER A 33 -0.23 2.50 -17.51
C SER A 33 0.67 2.09 -16.34
N PHE A 34 1.72 1.34 -16.68
CA PHE A 34 2.81 1.01 -15.76
C PHE A 34 4.13 1.37 -16.44
N GLU A 35 4.91 2.24 -15.80
CA GLU A 35 6.19 2.72 -16.30
C GLU A 35 7.28 2.47 -15.26
N ALA A 36 8.46 2.10 -15.72
CA ALA A 36 9.66 2.00 -14.90
C ALA A 36 10.81 2.76 -15.54
N SER A 37 11.69 3.33 -14.72
CA SER A 37 12.91 3.97 -15.21
C SER A 37 13.75 2.95 -16.00
N PRO A 38 14.18 3.28 -17.23
CA PRO A 38 14.94 2.36 -18.06
C PRO A 38 16.32 2.08 -17.45
N ASP A 39 16.89 0.94 -17.80
CA ASP A 39 18.25 0.54 -17.44
C ASP A 39 18.56 0.65 -15.94
N THR A 40 17.54 0.38 -15.10
CA THR A 40 17.62 0.49 -13.65
C THR A 40 17.54 -0.87 -12.99
N ASP A 41 18.43 -1.13 -12.05
CA ASP A 41 18.37 -2.30 -11.17
C ASP A 41 17.43 -2.02 -9.99
N PHE A 42 16.28 -2.68 -9.98
CA PHE A 42 15.28 -2.57 -8.94
C PHE A 42 15.32 -3.70 -7.90
N ARG A 43 16.44 -4.38 -7.78
CA ARG A 43 16.62 -5.43 -6.76
C ARG A 43 16.96 -4.81 -5.40
N MET A 44 16.29 -5.32 -4.38
CA MET A 44 16.54 -4.96 -2.98
C MET A 44 16.26 -6.15 -2.07
N MET A 45 16.64 -6.04 -0.80
CA MET A 45 16.18 -6.98 0.23
C MET A 45 14.82 -6.53 0.73
N ALA A 46 13.82 -7.40 0.63
CA ALA A 46 12.46 -7.09 1.06
C ALA A 46 11.72 -8.34 1.55
N ASP A 47 10.67 -8.13 2.30
CA ASP A 47 9.70 -9.16 2.65
C ASP A 47 8.65 -9.26 1.53
N ALA A 48 8.71 -10.32 0.76
CA ALA A 48 7.88 -10.50 -0.43
C ALA A 48 6.38 -10.47 -0.13
N GLU A 49 5.94 -11.09 0.96
CA GLU A 49 4.52 -11.10 1.36
C GLU A 49 4.05 -9.68 1.70
N LYS A 50 4.84 -8.93 2.45
CA LYS A 50 4.50 -7.55 2.82
C LYS A 50 4.54 -6.61 1.62
N MET A 51 5.50 -6.79 0.70
CA MET A 51 5.54 -6.03 -0.56
C MET A 51 4.32 -6.31 -1.43
N GLU A 52 3.88 -7.55 -1.51
CA GLU A 52 2.64 -7.90 -2.22
C GLU A 52 1.44 -7.18 -1.60
N ARG A 53 1.30 -7.19 -0.30
CA ARG A 53 0.22 -6.50 0.40
C ARG A 53 0.26 -4.97 0.21
N ILE A 54 1.45 -4.37 0.22
CA ILE A 54 1.62 -2.94 -0.10
C ILE A 54 1.07 -2.65 -1.50
N TYR A 55 1.53 -3.39 -2.49
CA TYR A 55 1.16 -3.15 -3.88
C TYR A 55 -0.33 -3.40 -4.14
N PHE A 56 -0.86 -4.53 -3.67
CA PHE A 56 -2.27 -4.88 -3.85
C PHE A 56 -3.21 -3.90 -3.14
N ASN A 57 -2.88 -3.43 -1.94
CA ASN A 57 -3.70 -2.43 -1.25
C ASN A 57 -3.70 -1.08 -1.99
N LEU A 58 -2.56 -0.61 -2.47
CA LEU A 58 -2.49 0.65 -3.22
C LEU A 58 -3.21 0.55 -4.56
N PHE A 59 -3.03 -0.54 -5.28
CA PHE A 59 -3.67 -0.72 -6.58
C PHE A 59 -5.18 -0.96 -6.45
N SER A 60 -5.64 -1.80 -5.54
CA SER A 60 -7.06 -2.02 -5.29
C SER A 60 -7.76 -0.74 -4.81
N ASN A 61 -7.09 0.05 -3.97
CA ASN A 61 -7.56 1.37 -3.56
C ASN A 61 -7.72 2.31 -4.76
N ALA A 62 -6.74 2.35 -5.66
CA ALA A 62 -6.82 3.13 -6.89
C ALA A 62 -7.99 2.70 -7.78
N VAL A 63 -8.19 1.40 -7.99
CA VAL A 63 -9.33 0.87 -8.76
C VAL A 63 -10.67 1.26 -8.11
N LYS A 64 -10.76 1.14 -6.79
CA LYS A 64 -11.99 1.47 -6.04
C LYS A 64 -12.41 2.93 -6.22
N TYR A 65 -11.46 3.86 -6.16
CA TYR A 65 -11.74 5.30 -6.18
C TYR A 65 -11.65 5.93 -7.57
N THR A 66 -11.21 5.20 -8.59
CA THR A 66 -11.26 5.66 -9.97
C THR A 66 -12.66 5.49 -10.53
N PRO A 67 -13.28 6.54 -11.08
CA PRO A 67 -14.58 6.41 -11.74
C PRO A 67 -14.48 5.62 -13.04
N GLU A 68 -15.61 5.17 -13.57
CA GLU A 68 -15.67 4.57 -14.91
C GLU A 68 -15.07 5.51 -15.96
N ASN A 69 -14.29 4.95 -16.88
CA ASN A 69 -13.51 5.67 -17.90
C ASN A 69 -12.36 6.54 -17.33
N GLY A 70 -12.01 6.36 -16.09
CA GLY A 70 -10.90 7.07 -15.45
C GLY A 70 -9.53 6.53 -15.84
N LYS A 71 -8.51 6.97 -15.13
CA LYS A 71 -7.09 6.64 -15.39
C LYS A 71 -6.38 6.23 -14.12
N ILE A 72 -5.56 5.18 -14.22
CA ILE A 72 -4.57 4.79 -13.21
C ILE A 72 -3.20 4.75 -13.89
N ALA A 73 -2.23 5.40 -13.26
CA ALA A 73 -0.83 5.37 -13.70
C ALA A 73 0.07 4.96 -12.53
N ILE A 74 0.83 3.89 -12.73
CA ILE A 74 1.81 3.42 -11.76
C ILE A 74 3.20 3.65 -12.34
N ARG A 75 4.09 4.23 -11.54
CA ARG A 75 5.48 4.48 -11.93
C ARG A 75 6.44 3.97 -10.86
N LEU A 76 7.43 3.23 -11.32
CA LEU A 76 8.56 2.79 -10.51
C LEU A 76 9.81 3.56 -10.98
N SER A 77 10.47 4.24 -10.06
CA SER A 77 11.63 5.06 -10.33
C SER A 77 12.71 4.88 -9.25
N MET A 78 13.89 5.41 -9.51
CA MET A 78 15.02 5.33 -8.61
C MET A 78 15.75 6.66 -8.57
N THR A 79 16.15 7.06 -7.36
CA THR A 79 17.15 8.10 -7.11
C THR A 79 18.46 7.47 -6.64
N GLU A 80 19.46 8.27 -6.32
CA GLU A 80 20.71 7.75 -5.74
C GLU A 80 20.47 7.00 -4.42
N GLN A 81 19.48 7.42 -3.64
CA GLN A 81 19.25 6.94 -2.28
C GLN A 81 18.00 6.07 -2.11
N ASN A 82 17.04 6.16 -3.02
CA ASN A 82 15.73 5.53 -2.85
C ASN A 82 15.19 4.89 -4.12
N TYR A 83 14.40 3.83 -3.93
CA TYR A 83 13.39 3.40 -4.89
C TYR A 83 12.08 4.11 -4.58
N SER A 84 11.32 4.47 -5.60
CA SER A 84 10.05 5.17 -5.46
C SER A 84 8.97 4.51 -6.31
N LEU A 85 7.86 4.17 -5.69
CA LEU A 85 6.64 3.70 -6.33
C LEU A 85 5.57 4.77 -6.20
N SER A 86 5.05 5.28 -7.31
CA SER A 86 3.89 6.17 -7.31
C SER A 86 2.69 5.49 -7.95
N VAL A 87 1.54 5.63 -7.31
CA VAL A 87 0.24 5.13 -7.79
C VAL A 87 -0.71 6.32 -7.89
N PHE A 88 -0.99 6.73 -9.11
CA PHE A 88 -1.93 7.82 -9.40
C PHE A 88 -3.28 7.24 -9.83
N ASN A 89 -4.36 7.83 -9.35
CA ASN A 89 -5.70 7.62 -9.88
C ASN A 89 -6.44 8.93 -10.10
N SER A 90 -7.12 9.04 -11.23
CA SER A 90 -7.94 10.21 -11.55
C SER A 90 -9.28 10.19 -10.81
N GLY A 91 -9.92 11.34 -10.71
CA GLY A 91 -11.30 11.48 -10.28
C GLY A 91 -11.54 11.36 -8.77
N SER A 92 -10.51 11.19 -7.96
CA SER A 92 -10.61 11.24 -6.51
C SER A 92 -9.93 12.49 -5.95
N TYR A 93 -10.47 13.00 -4.88
CA TYR A 93 -9.91 14.15 -4.17
C TYR A 93 -9.88 13.89 -2.66
N ILE A 94 -8.74 14.16 -2.07
CA ILE A 94 -8.54 14.12 -0.62
C ILE A 94 -8.19 15.53 -0.17
N SER A 95 -8.94 16.08 0.78
CA SER A 95 -8.67 17.41 1.31
C SER A 95 -7.30 17.46 2.02
N SER A 96 -6.71 18.64 2.08
CA SER A 96 -5.43 18.83 2.79
C SER A 96 -5.49 18.46 4.28
N THR A 97 -6.68 18.52 4.88
CA THR A 97 -6.91 18.12 6.28
C THR A 97 -6.98 16.60 6.45
N ASP A 98 -7.35 15.88 5.40
CA ASP A 98 -7.51 14.42 5.44
C ASP A 98 -6.26 13.64 5.01
N VAL A 99 -5.34 14.30 4.29
CA VAL A 99 -4.15 13.65 3.68
C VAL A 99 -3.29 12.86 4.68
N GLU A 100 -3.13 13.33 5.90
CA GLU A 100 -2.43 12.59 6.94
C GLU A 100 -3.34 11.57 7.64
N ALA A 101 -4.60 11.93 7.83
CA ALA A 101 -5.57 11.10 8.56
C ALA A 101 -5.97 9.81 7.81
N ILE A 102 -5.86 9.78 6.48
CA ILE A 102 -6.18 8.57 5.69
C ILE A 102 -5.29 7.37 6.00
N PHE A 103 -4.13 7.57 6.63
CA PHE A 103 -3.23 6.51 7.08
C PHE A 103 -3.55 6.02 8.50
N GLU A 104 -4.48 6.68 9.19
CA GLU A 104 -4.94 6.22 10.49
C GLU A 104 -5.86 5.00 10.35
N ARG A 105 -5.80 4.10 11.35
CA ARG A 105 -6.68 2.93 11.37
C ARG A 105 -8.14 3.35 11.44
N PHE A 106 -8.99 2.68 10.66
CA PHE A 106 -10.44 2.89 10.60
C PHE A 106 -10.87 4.28 10.09
N TYR A 107 -9.94 5.10 9.62
CA TYR A 107 -10.27 6.37 9.00
C TYR A 107 -10.83 6.16 7.60
N GLN A 108 -11.93 6.81 7.30
CA GLN A 108 -12.56 6.84 5.98
C GLN A 108 -12.99 8.26 5.65
N VAL A 109 -12.67 8.71 4.44
CA VAL A 109 -13.21 9.96 3.91
C VAL A 109 -14.68 9.72 3.55
N ASP A 110 -15.60 10.49 4.15
CA ASP A 110 -17.05 10.43 3.87
C ASP A 110 -17.77 9.10 4.11
N GLY A 111 -17.57 8.40 5.15
CA GLY A 111 -18.46 7.38 5.76
C GLY A 111 -19.29 6.42 4.87
N HIS A 112 -19.29 6.56 3.56
CA HIS A 112 -20.23 5.92 2.63
C HIS A 112 -19.63 4.82 1.75
N GLN A 113 -18.32 4.53 1.85
CA GLN A 113 -17.72 3.50 1.00
C GLN A 113 -17.41 2.24 1.77
N ALA A 114 -17.80 1.10 1.18
CA ALA A 114 -17.50 -0.22 1.71
C ALA A 114 -15.98 -0.43 1.81
N GLY A 115 -15.47 -0.47 3.02
CA GLY A 115 -14.07 -0.73 3.34
C GLY A 115 -13.85 -0.65 4.83
N THR A 116 -12.81 -1.32 5.32
CA THR A 116 -12.51 -1.40 6.77
C THR A 116 -11.68 -0.22 7.26
N GLY A 117 -11.11 0.61 6.36
CA GLY A 117 -10.17 1.67 6.73
C GLY A 117 -8.81 1.16 7.26
N ILE A 118 -8.50 -0.13 7.02
CA ILE A 118 -7.27 -0.77 7.51
C ILE A 118 -6.17 -0.80 6.44
N GLY A 119 -6.54 -0.81 5.16
CA GLY A 119 -5.60 -1.04 4.06
C GLY A 119 -4.45 -0.04 4.00
N LEU A 120 -4.71 1.27 4.09
CA LEU A 120 -3.66 2.29 4.06
C LEU A 120 -2.82 2.33 5.33
N ALA A 121 -3.42 2.09 6.49
CA ALA A 121 -2.68 1.97 7.75
C ALA A 121 -1.71 0.76 7.72
N LEU A 122 -2.14 -0.34 7.15
CA LEU A 122 -1.31 -1.53 6.95
C LEU A 122 -0.17 -1.26 5.96
N VAL A 123 -0.46 -0.59 4.84
CA VAL A 123 0.57 -0.16 3.88
C VAL A 123 1.63 0.69 4.57
N ARG A 124 1.23 1.70 5.33
CA ARG A 124 2.15 2.54 6.08
C ARG A 124 3.03 1.73 7.02
N ALA A 125 2.43 0.83 7.81
CA ALA A 125 3.18 -0.02 8.73
C ALA A 125 4.22 -0.88 8.01
N PHE A 126 3.86 -1.52 6.92
CA PHE A 126 4.80 -2.37 6.15
C PHE A 126 5.89 -1.57 5.45
N VAL A 127 5.56 -0.38 4.92
CA VAL A 127 6.55 0.54 4.34
C VAL A 127 7.56 1.00 5.39
N GLU A 128 7.08 1.41 6.57
CA GLU A 128 7.94 1.84 7.68
C GLU A 128 8.81 0.70 8.22
N MET A 129 8.31 -0.53 8.26
CA MET A 129 9.11 -1.72 8.59
C MET A 129 10.30 -1.91 7.64
N HIS A 130 10.15 -1.54 6.36
CA HIS A 130 11.24 -1.56 5.38
C HIS A 130 12.12 -0.29 5.40
N GLY A 131 11.95 0.56 6.41
CA GLY A 131 12.68 1.83 6.52
C GLY A 131 12.22 2.92 5.55
N GLY A 132 11.09 2.71 4.91
CA GLY A 132 10.53 3.60 3.90
C GLY A 132 9.54 4.62 4.46
N ASN A 133 8.94 5.36 3.54
CA ASN A 133 7.91 6.36 3.83
C ASN A 133 6.80 6.30 2.78
N ILE A 134 5.58 6.65 3.18
CA ILE A 134 4.44 6.83 2.29
C ILE A 134 3.88 8.24 2.45
N ALA A 135 3.54 8.86 1.32
CA ALA A 135 2.89 10.16 1.27
C ALA A 135 1.74 10.14 0.26
N ALA A 136 0.77 11.00 0.46
CA ALA A 136 -0.32 11.24 -0.48
C ALA A 136 -0.33 12.69 -0.93
N HIS A 137 -0.62 12.88 -2.21
CA HIS A 137 -0.88 14.19 -2.80
C HIS A 137 -2.18 14.12 -3.59
N SER A 138 -3.05 15.10 -3.41
CA SER A 138 -4.32 15.16 -4.13
C SER A 138 -4.58 16.57 -4.63
N ASP A 139 -5.07 16.65 -5.87
CA ASP A 139 -5.45 17.89 -6.54
C ASP A 139 -6.71 17.69 -7.41
N ASP A 140 -7.03 18.64 -8.25
CA ASP A 140 -8.19 18.59 -9.16
C ASP A 140 -8.09 17.48 -10.23
N LYS A 141 -6.90 16.91 -10.47
CA LYS A 141 -6.69 15.82 -11.43
C LYS A 141 -6.89 14.44 -10.83
N GLY A 142 -6.57 14.29 -9.56
CA GLY A 142 -6.67 13.03 -8.86
C GLY A 142 -5.75 12.94 -7.65
N THR A 143 -5.51 11.72 -7.22
CA THR A 143 -4.70 11.41 -6.04
C THR A 143 -3.50 10.56 -6.40
N THR A 144 -2.35 10.88 -5.85
CA THR A 144 -1.11 10.11 -5.98
C THR A 144 -0.64 9.65 -4.61
N PHE A 145 -0.45 8.35 -4.46
CA PHE A 145 0.29 7.77 -3.33
C PHE A 145 1.72 7.50 -3.76
N THR A 146 2.68 7.96 -2.99
CA THR A 146 4.11 7.73 -3.25
C THR A 146 4.72 6.99 -2.08
N VAL A 147 5.28 5.82 -2.36
CA VAL A 147 6.05 5.01 -1.42
C VAL A 147 7.52 5.11 -1.79
N THR A 148 8.37 5.35 -0.82
CA THR A 148 9.82 5.34 -0.99
C THR A 148 10.45 4.28 -0.10
N PHE A 149 11.42 3.55 -0.65
CA PHE A 149 12.24 2.60 0.08
C PHE A 149 13.71 3.03 -0.03
N PRO A 150 14.45 3.11 1.08
CA PRO A 150 15.88 3.40 1.01
C PRO A 150 16.59 2.25 0.29
N LYS A 151 17.53 2.59 -0.58
CA LYS A 151 18.45 1.62 -1.12
C LYS A 151 19.32 1.12 0.02
N GLN A 152 19.17 -0.14 0.35
CA GLN A 152 20.01 -0.78 1.35
C GLN A 152 21.23 -1.36 0.64
N ASP A 153 22.39 -1.07 1.19
CA ASP A 153 23.57 -1.85 0.84
C ASP A 153 23.34 -3.27 1.36
N VAL A 154 23.24 -4.22 0.45
CA VAL A 154 22.91 -5.63 0.73
C VAL A 154 23.87 -6.23 1.76
N LEU A 155 25.02 -5.58 1.98
CA LEU A 155 26.08 -6.00 2.88
C LEU A 155 25.94 -5.44 4.33
N GLN A 156 25.01 -4.51 4.59
CA GLN A 156 24.86 -3.83 5.90
C GLN A 156 23.49 -4.04 6.55
N TYR A 157 22.82 -5.13 6.24
CA TYR A 157 21.51 -5.37 6.81
C TYR A 157 21.57 -5.67 8.33
N HIS A 158 20.93 -4.81 9.11
CA HIS A 158 20.60 -5.05 10.51
C HIS A 158 19.07 -5.15 10.65
N PRO A 159 18.51 -6.26 11.14
CA PRO A 159 17.06 -6.39 11.31
C PRO A 159 16.58 -5.36 12.34
N THR A 160 15.69 -4.47 11.91
CA THR A 160 14.98 -3.57 12.82
C THR A 160 13.69 -4.26 13.26
N ILE A 161 13.60 -4.60 14.54
CA ILE A 161 12.37 -5.13 15.13
C ILE A 161 11.43 -3.94 15.37
N VAL A 162 10.38 -3.83 14.58
CA VAL A 162 9.28 -2.89 14.84
C VAL A 162 8.19 -3.64 15.58
N THR A 163 7.99 -3.31 16.84
CA THR A 163 6.89 -3.86 17.63
C THR A 163 5.63 -3.08 17.30
N LEU A 164 4.70 -3.70 16.60
CA LEU A 164 3.35 -3.14 16.49
C LEU A 164 2.67 -3.22 17.86
N PRO A 165 1.85 -2.23 18.23
CA PRO A 165 1.05 -2.31 19.45
C PRO A 165 0.24 -3.61 19.43
N ALA A 166 0.29 -4.35 20.53
CA ALA A 166 -0.50 -5.56 20.68
C ALA A 166 -1.98 -5.24 20.49
N GLU A 167 -2.67 -6.06 19.71
CA GLU A 167 -4.13 -6.02 19.68
C GLU A 167 -4.62 -6.32 21.11
N GLU A 168 -5.26 -5.36 21.76
CA GLU A 168 -6.04 -5.63 22.94
C GLU A 168 -7.17 -6.59 22.53
N LYS A 169 -6.97 -7.87 22.81
CA LYS A 169 -8.06 -8.83 22.77
C LYS A 169 -8.99 -8.48 23.93
N ASP A 170 -10.04 -7.77 23.62
CA ASP A 170 -11.18 -7.65 24.53
C ASP A 170 -11.85 -9.03 24.63
N VAL A 171 -11.36 -9.81 25.59
CA VAL A 171 -11.99 -11.09 25.96
C VAL A 171 -13.05 -10.77 26.99
N SER A 172 -14.17 -10.23 26.57
CA SER A 172 -15.37 -10.30 27.37
C SER A 172 -15.96 -11.71 27.26
N SER A 173 -15.44 -12.62 28.08
CA SER A 173 -16.05 -13.93 28.30
C SER A 173 -17.33 -13.72 29.07
N THR A 174 -18.44 -13.70 28.38
CA THR A 174 -19.75 -13.90 29.02
C THR A 174 -19.88 -15.38 29.39
N LEU A 175 -19.57 -15.69 30.62
CA LEU A 175 -19.95 -16.94 31.23
C LEU A 175 -21.47 -16.95 31.34
N ILE A 176 -22.13 -17.76 30.54
CA ILE A 176 -23.54 -18.12 30.77
C ILE A 176 -23.48 -19.36 31.60
N ASP A 177 -23.72 -19.19 32.92
CA ASP A 177 -24.08 -20.26 33.81
C ASP A 177 -25.47 -20.77 33.39
N THR A 178 -25.52 -21.98 32.90
CA THR A 178 -26.79 -22.73 32.77
C THR A 178 -26.84 -23.76 33.87
N GLU A 179 -27.44 -23.38 34.98
CA GLU A 179 -27.93 -24.37 35.92
C GLU A 179 -29.16 -25.05 35.33
N VAL A 180 -29.04 -26.35 35.14
CA VAL A 180 -30.16 -27.24 34.85
C VAL A 180 -30.54 -27.95 36.14
N LYS A 181 -31.77 -27.73 36.57
CA LYS A 181 -32.48 -28.63 37.48
C LYS A 181 -33.19 -29.69 36.66
#